data_99a2cb0601245893f835b1552e154295
#
_entry.id   99a2cb0601245893f835b1552e154295
#
_cell.length_a   1.000
_cell.length_b   1.000
_cell.length_c   1.000
_cell.angle_alpha   90.00
_cell.angle_beta   90.00
_cell.angle_gamma   90.00
#
_symmetry.space_group_name_H-M   'P 1'
#
loop_
_entity.id
_entity.type
_entity.pdbx_description
1 polymer ?
#
loop_
_entity_poly.entity_id
_entity_poly.type
_entity_poly.pdbx_seq_one_letter_code
_entity_poly.pdbx_strand_id
1 'polypeptide(L)'
;MLIPMSLPFCLDPLMNLLLYVSTVLIWGSTWIAIAWQLGPIPIEVSVLYRFALAALALFALLTVSGRFPRLPWAGQRYAALLGALLFSTNFLCFYHATLYIPSGLSAVIFASASIFNGLNLWLFEGKRPGMRWLQGSLLGLMGTLLLFWPVLADAQLGANGW
;
A
#
# COMPACT_ATOMS: atom_id res chain seq x y z
N MET A 1 15.62 25.73 1.26
CA MET A 1 15.16 26.18 2.59
C MET A 1 14.22 25.09 3.10
N LEU A 2 14.78 24.12 3.85
CA LEU A 2 14.04 22.99 4.42
C LEU A 2 13.24 23.52 5.61
N ILE A 3 11.93 23.46 5.52
CA ILE A 3 11.05 23.74 6.66
C ILE A 3 11.35 22.69 7.72
N PRO A 4 11.75 23.06 8.93
CA PRO A 4 11.91 22.08 10.00
C PRO A 4 10.52 21.54 10.33
N MET A 5 10.26 20.31 9.93
CA MET A 5 9.06 19.58 10.30
C MET A 5 9.20 19.06 11.73
N SER A 6 9.33 20.00 12.68
CA SER A 6 9.10 19.72 14.09
C SER A 6 7.59 19.84 14.35
N LEU A 7 6.86 18.84 13.93
CA LEU A 7 5.51 18.62 14.46
C LEU A 7 5.70 18.01 15.86
N PRO A 8 5.30 18.70 16.94
CA PRO A 8 5.19 18.09 18.26
C PRO A 8 3.88 17.27 18.27
N PHE A 9 3.83 16.21 17.48
CA PHE A 9 2.77 15.23 17.59
C PHE A 9 3.24 14.16 18.58
N CYS A 10 3.40 14.53 19.86
CA CYS A 10 3.17 13.61 20.95
C CYS A 10 1.66 13.34 20.99
N LEU A 11 1.17 12.55 20.02
CA LEU A 11 -0.16 11.98 20.13
C LEU A 11 -0.18 11.12 21.39
N ASP A 12 -1.26 11.22 22.17
CA ASP A 12 -1.49 10.34 23.30
C ASP A 12 -1.26 8.88 22.87
N PRO A 13 -0.64 8.04 23.73
CA PRO A 13 -0.40 6.63 23.41
C PRO A 13 -1.66 5.92 22.93
N LEU A 14 -2.84 6.29 23.47
CA LEU A 14 -4.13 5.76 23.04
C LEU A 14 -4.46 6.17 21.60
N MET A 15 -4.21 7.42 21.22
CA MET A 15 -4.44 7.89 19.84
C MET A 15 -3.53 7.16 18.85
N ASN A 16 -2.26 6.96 19.19
CA ASN A 16 -1.33 6.18 18.39
C ASN A 16 -1.79 4.74 18.20
N LEU A 17 -2.27 4.10 19.27
CA LEU A 17 -2.82 2.76 19.24
C LEU A 17 -4.07 2.68 18.34
N LEU A 18 -4.99 3.62 18.48
CA LEU A 18 -6.21 3.69 17.67
C LEU A 18 -5.89 3.87 16.18
N LEU A 19 -4.96 4.77 15.85
CA LEU A 19 -4.51 4.98 14.48
C LEU A 19 -3.83 3.73 13.91
N TYR A 20 -3.00 3.07 14.70
CA TYR A 20 -2.34 1.83 14.30
C TYR A 20 -3.36 0.72 14.03
N VAL A 21 -4.26 0.45 14.97
CA VAL A 21 -5.31 -0.57 14.82
C VAL A 21 -6.21 -0.27 13.62
N SER A 22 -6.65 0.98 13.46
CA SER A 22 -7.45 1.40 12.31
C SER A 22 -6.72 1.15 10.99
N THR A 23 -5.43 1.48 10.93
CA THR A 23 -4.61 1.23 9.73
C THR A 23 -4.52 -0.25 9.42
N VAL A 24 -4.26 -1.09 10.43
CA VAL A 24 -4.19 -2.56 10.26
C VAL A 24 -5.51 -3.12 9.75
N LEU A 25 -6.64 -2.69 10.32
CA LEU A 25 -7.97 -3.17 9.90
C LEU A 25 -8.31 -2.72 8.48
N ILE A 26 -8.06 -1.45 8.13
CA ILE A 26 -8.32 -0.92 6.79
C ILE A 26 -7.46 -1.63 5.75
N TRP A 27 -6.16 -1.76 6.00
CA TRP A 27 -5.26 -2.42 5.05
C TRP A 27 -5.51 -3.92 4.94
N GLY A 28 -5.78 -4.59 6.08
CA GLY A 28 -6.09 -6.01 6.09
C GLY A 28 -7.36 -6.35 5.33
N SER A 29 -8.43 -5.55 5.49
CA SER A 29 -9.71 -5.74 4.78
C SER A 29 -9.65 -5.36 3.30
N THR A 30 -8.67 -4.56 2.88
CA THR A 30 -8.54 -4.09 1.50
C THR A 30 -8.43 -5.24 0.50
N TRP A 31 -7.70 -6.30 0.84
CA TRP A 31 -7.48 -7.44 -0.06
C TRP A 31 -8.75 -8.26 -0.31
N ILE A 32 -9.58 -8.42 0.71
CA ILE A 32 -10.90 -9.06 0.57
C ILE A 32 -11.80 -8.18 -0.29
N ALA A 33 -11.78 -6.86 -0.06
CA ALA A 33 -12.56 -5.91 -0.85
C ALA A 33 -12.14 -5.90 -2.33
N ILE A 34 -10.84 -6.06 -2.63
CA ILE A 34 -10.34 -6.23 -4.00
C ILE A 34 -10.92 -7.50 -4.62
N ALA A 35 -10.87 -8.63 -3.92
CA ALA A 35 -11.40 -9.89 -4.42
C ALA A 35 -12.91 -9.81 -4.71
N TRP A 36 -13.69 -9.10 -3.89
CA TRP A 36 -15.13 -8.90 -4.13
C TRP A 36 -15.43 -7.93 -5.27
N GLN A 37 -14.50 -7.08 -5.65
CA GLN A 37 -14.66 -6.16 -6.79
C GLN A 37 -14.34 -6.84 -8.13
N LEU A 38 -13.77 -8.04 -8.11
CA LEU A 38 -13.55 -8.83 -9.31
C LEU A 38 -14.89 -9.43 -9.75
N GLY A 39 -15.39 -8.99 -10.89
CA GLY A 39 -16.71 -9.40 -11.39
C GLY A 39 -16.88 -9.02 -12.86
N PRO A 40 -18.12 -8.78 -13.33
CA PRO A 40 -18.39 -8.45 -14.72
C PRO A 40 -17.88 -7.07 -15.15
N ILE A 41 -17.43 -6.23 -14.19
CA ILE A 41 -16.92 -4.88 -14.46
C ILE A 41 -15.42 -4.98 -14.78
N PRO A 42 -14.94 -4.32 -15.86
CA PRO A 42 -13.51 -4.26 -16.15
C PRO A 42 -12.70 -3.72 -14.97
N ILE A 43 -11.54 -4.30 -14.73
CA ILE A 43 -10.66 -3.97 -13.60
C ILE A 43 -10.29 -2.48 -13.61
N GLU A 44 -9.98 -1.94 -14.77
CA GLU A 44 -9.62 -0.54 -14.98
C GLU A 44 -10.72 0.41 -14.49
N VAL A 45 -11.97 0.05 -14.76
CA VAL A 45 -13.14 0.82 -14.33
C VAL A 45 -13.31 0.75 -12.82
N SER A 46 -13.14 -0.43 -12.23
CA SER A 46 -13.22 -0.62 -10.77
C SER A 46 -12.14 0.19 -10.04
N VAL A 47 -10.90 0.17 -10.53
CA VAL A 47 -9.78 0.94 -10.00
C VAL A 47 -10.05 2.45 -10.16
N LEU A 48 -10.54 2.88 -11.33
CA LEU A 48 -10.88 4.28 -11.58
C LEU A 48 -11.93 4.79 -10.59
N TYR A 49 -13.06 4.10 -10.42
CA TYR A 49 -14.11 4.49 -9.48
C TYR A 49 -13.62 4.56 -8.04
N ARG A 50 -12.85 3.58 -7.61
CA ARG A 50 -12.28 3.55 -6.26
C ARG A 50 -11.45 4.79 -5.96
N PHE A 51 -10.50 5.12 -6.83
CA PHE A 51 -9.60 6.25 -6.61
C PHE A 51 -10.27 7.60 -6.91
N ALA A 52 -11.20 7.66 -7.86
CA ALA A 52 -11.98 8.86 -8.11
C ALA A 52 -12.86 9.23 -6.90
N LEU A 53 -13.55 8.26 -6.31
CA LEU A 53 -14.34 8.48 -5.10
C LEU A 53 -13.46 8.89 -3.91
N ALA A 54 -12.32 8.23 -3.71
CA ALA A 54 -11.37 8.60 -2.67
C ALA A 54 -10.82 10.02 -2.87
N ALA A 55 -10.45 10.38 -4.09
CA ALA A 55 -9.99 11.72 -4.42
C ALA A 55 -11.08 12.77 -4.18
N LEU A 56 -12.30 12.54 -4.64
CA LEU A 56 -13.45 13.44 -4.41
C LEU A 56 -13.72 13.64 -2.92
N ALA A 57 -13.70 12.57 -2.13
CA ALA A 57 -13.89 12.64 -0.68
C ALA A 57 -12.77 13.46 0.00
N LEU A 58 -11.51 13.24 -0.38
CA LEU A 58 -10.38 14.02 0.15
C LEU A 58 -10.44 15.50 -0.27
N PHE A 59 -10.76 15.79 -1.52
CA PHE A 59 -10.93 17.18 -1.98
C PHE A 59 -12.07 17.87 -1.25
N ALA A 60 -13.20 17.20 -1.06
CA ALA A 60 -14.33 17.74 -0.29
C ALA A 60 -13.92 18.03 1.16
N LEU A 61 -13.21 17.09 1.81
CA LEU A 61 -12.74 17.24 3.18
C LEU A 61 -11.75 18.42 3.30
N LEU A 62 -10.80 18.55 2.38
CA LEU A 62 -9.81 19.61 2.39
C LEU A 62 -10.43 20.99 2.12
N THR A 63 -11.42 21.07 1.23
CA THR A 63 -12.16 22.31 0.97
C THR A 63 -13.00 22.74 2.18
N VAL A 64 -13.75 21.83 2.78
CA VAL A 64 -14.58 22.13 3.96
C VAL A 64 -13.71 22.50 5.16
N SER A 65 -12.55 21.87 5.34
CA SER A 65 -11.62 22.16 6.44
C SER A 65 -10.77 23.44 6.19
N GLY A 66 -10.87 24.07 5.03
CA GLY A 66 -10.07 25.24 4.67
C GLY A 66 -8.55 24.98 4.58
N ARG A 67 -8.13 23.71 4.56
CA ARG A 67 -6.72 23.27 4.58
C ARG A 67 -6.18 22.89 3.20
N PHE A 68 -6.69 23.48 2.15
CA PHE A 68 -6.25 23.14 0.79
C PHE A 68 -4.80 23.58 0.57
N PRO A 69 -3.83 22.64 0.46
CA PRO A 69 -2.44 23.01 0.28
C PRO A 69 -2.19 23.51 -1.14
N ARG A 70 -1.56 24.68 -1.27
CA ARG A 70 -1.08 25.17 -2.56
C ARG A 70 0.29 24.56 -2.84
N LEU A 71 0.32 23.49 -3.63
CA LEU A 71 1.57 22.86 -4.06
C LEU A 71 2.19 23.67 -5.23
N PRO A 72 3.51 23.94 -5.19
CA PRO A 72 4.21 24.51 -6.33
C PRO A 72 4.16 23.54 -7.51
N TRP A 73 4.33 24.03 -8.74
CA TRP A 73 4.24 23.22 -9.96
C TRP A 73 5.11 21.96 -9.94
N ALA A 74 6.33 22.07 -9.42
CA ALA A 74 7.21 20.92 -9.24
C ALA A 74 6.57 19.84 -8.34
N GLY A 75 5.96 20.25 -7.22
CA GLY A 75 5.25 19.33 -6.32
C GLY A 75 4.05 18.65 -6.98
N GLN A 76 3.31 19.39 -7.83
CA GLN A 76 2.17 18.81 -8.58
C GLN A 76 2.63 17.72 -9.56
N ARG A 77 3.75 17.93 -10.26
CA ARG A 77 4.33 16.94 -11.19
C ARG A 77 4.74 15.67 -10.45
N TYR A 78 5.41 15.80 -9.30
CA TYR A 78 5.76 14.63 -8.47
C TYR A 78 4.52 13.91 -7.93
N ALA A 79 3.51 14.65 -7.48
CA ALA A 79 2.25 14.06 -7.03
C ALA A 79 1.53 13.31 -8.17
N ALA A 80 1.52 13.86 -9.39
CA ALA A 80 0.94 13.22 -10.56
C ALA A 80 1.69 11.92 -10.92
N LEU A 81 3.03 11.94 -10.93
CA LEU A 81 3.87 10.76 -11.18
C LEU A 81 3.64 9.69 -10.11
N LEU A 82 3.62 10.08 -8.84
CA LEU A 82 3.34 9.18 -7.73
C LEU A 82 1.94 8.56 -7.85
N GLY A 83 0.96 9.37 -8.22
CA GLY A 83 -0.41 8.91 -8.48
C GLY A 83 -0.47 7.87 -9.60
N ALA A 84 0.19 8.14 -10.73
CA ALA A 84 0.24 7.23 -11.87
C ALA A 84 0.94 5.91 -11.56
N LEU A 85 2.04 5.93 -10.81
CA LEU A 85 2.79 4.73 -10.48
C LEU A 85 2.15 3.95 -9.32
N LEU A 86 1.85 4.62 -8.22
CA LEU A 86 1.40 3.96 -6.98
C LEU A 86 -0.09 3.64 -6.99
N PHE A 87 -0.93 4.56 -7.48
CA PHE A 87 -2.40 4.42 -7.43
C PHE A 87 -3.04 3.94 -8.73
N SER A 88 -2.31 3.90 -9.84
CA SER A 88 -2.81 3.33 -11.10
C SER A 88 -2.08 2.03 -11.43
N THR A 89 -0.84 2.11 -11.91
CA THR A 89 -0.09 0.95 -12.42
C THR A 89 0.04 -0.15 -11.37
N ASN A 90 0.43 0.20 -10.14
CA ASN A 90 0.59 -0.77 -9.06
C ASN A 90 -0.73 -1.50 -8.75
N PHE A 91 -1.84 -0.76 -8.63
CA PHE A 91 -3.14 -1.38 -8.36
C PHE A 91 -3.65 -2.23 -9.53
N LEU A 92 -3.50 -1.77 -10.76
CA LEU A 92 -3.85 -2.58 -11.94
C LEU A 92 -3.10 -3.91 -11.93
N CYS A 93 -1.79 -3.90 -11.66
CA CYS A 93 -1.01 -5.13 -11.55
C CYS A 93 -1.54 -6.06 -10.46
N PHE A 94 -1.87 -5.54 -9.26
CA PHE A 94 -2.40 -6.37 -8.19
C PHE A 94 -3.82 -6.90 -8.47
N TYR A 95 -4.69 -6.10 -9.07
CA TYR A 95 -6.02 -6.56 -9.45
C TYR A 95 -5.94 -7.68 -10.49
N HIS A 96 -5.10 -7.53 -11.54
CA HIS A 96 -4.88 -8.59 -12.52
C HIS A 96 -4.25 -9.84 -11.88
N ALA A 97 -3.28 -9.68 -10.98
CA ALA A 97 -2.71 -10.81 -10.26
C ALA A 97 -3.76 -11.59 -9.45
N THR A 98 -4.71 -10.88 -8.83
CA THR A 98 -5.77 -11.51 -8.01
C THR A 98 -6.76 -12.34 -8.84
N LEU A 99 -6.76 -12.23 -10.17
CA LEU A 99 -7.50 -13.15 -11.05
C LEU A 99 -6.90 -14.56 -11.06
N TYR A 100 -5.60 -14.67 -10.81
CA TYR A 100 -4.84 -15.92 -10.95
C TYR A 100 -4.39 -16.49 -9.61
N ILE A 101 -4.24 -15.64 -8.59
CA ILE A 101 -3.76 -16.02 -7.27
C ILE A 101 -4.72 -15.57 -6.17
N PRO A 102 -4.83 -16.31 -5.06
CA PRO A 102 -5.64 -15.89 -3.92
C PRO A 102 -5.25 -14.51 -3.40
N SER A 103 -6.23 -13.70 -3.00
CA SER A 103 -6.00 -12.34 -2.48
C SER A 103 -5.02 -12.30 -1.29
N GLY A 104 -5.01 -13.34 -0.47
CA GLY A 104 -4.04 -13.48 0.61
C GLY A 104 -2.59 -13.62 0.12
N LEU A 105 -2.35 -14.34 -0.98
CA LEU A 105 -1.01 -14.43 -1.57
C LEU A 105 -0.56 -13.09 -2.16
N SER A 106 -1.47 -12.34 -2.79
CA SER A 106 -1.21 -10.96 -3.22
C SER A 106 -0.81 -10.07 -2.06
N ALA A 107 -1.44 -10.23 -0.88
CA ALA A 107 -1.07 -9.51 0.33
C ALA A 107 0.35 -9.84 0.82
N VAL A 108 0.78 -11.10 0.73
CA VAL A 108 2.16 -11.54 1.06
C VAL A 108 3.17 -10.89 0.13
N ILE A 109 2.90 -10.93 -1.17
CA ILE A 109 3.77 -10.31 -2.17
C ILE A 109 3.88 -8.80 -1.90
N PHE A 110 2.77 -8.14 -1.60
CA PHE A 110 2.77 -6.72 -1.24
C PHE A 110 3.55 -6.43 0.04
N ALA A 111 3.50 -7.29 1.05
CA ALA A 111 4.25 -7.14 2.29
C ALA A 111 5.77 -7.11 2.07
N SER A 112 6.28 -7.76 1.01
CA SER A 112 7.69 -7.72 0.62
C SER A 112 8.15 -6.31 0.20
N ALA A 113 7.23 -5.41 -0.15
CA ALA A 113 7.53 -4.02 -0.49
C ALA A 113 8.28 -3.28 0.64
N SER A 114 8.07 -3.67 1.91
CA SER A 114 8.81 -3.10 3.05
C SER A 114 10.31 -3.37 2.92
N ILE A 115 10.70 -4.55 2.46
CA ILE A 115 12.11 -4.94 2.26
C ILE A 115 12.70 -4.13 1.11
N PHE A 116 11.99 -4.02 -0.01
CA PHE A 116 12.41 -3.20 -1.14
C PHE A 116 12.54 -1.73 -0.77
N ASN A 117 11.64 -1.20 0.07
CA ASN A 117 11.74 0.17 0.55
C ASN A 117 13.01 0.41 1.39
N GLY A 118 13.33 -0.49 2.31
CA GLY A 118 14.58 -0.41 3.08
C GLY A 118 15.83 -0.54 2.21
N LEU A 119 15.78 -1.41 1.20
CA LEU A 119 16.87 -1.57 0.23
C LEU A 119 17.07 -0.29 -0.60
N ASN A 120 15.98 0.33 -1.06
CA ASN A 120 16.01 1.59 -1.80
C ASN A 120 16.59 2.73 -0.96
N LEU A 121 16.20 2.85 0.32
CA LEU A 121 16.78 3.84 1.25
C LEU A 121 18.29 3.64 1.40
N TRP A 122 18.75 2.40 1.46
CA TRP A 122 20.18 2.12 1.53
C TRP A 122 20.90 2.45 0.22
N LEU A 123 20.34 2.06 -0.93
CA LEU A 123 20.97 2.27 -2.24
C LEU A 123 21.00 3.74 -2.67
N PHE A 124 19.90 4.47 -2.47
CA PHE A 124 19.76 5.84 -2.99
C PHE A 124 20.09 6.92 -1.97
N GLU A 125 19.87 6.66 -0.68
CA GLU A 125 20.13 7.63 0.38
C GLU A 125 21.33 7.27 1.26
N GLY A 126 21.94 6.10 1.06
CA GLY A 126 23.06 5.63 1.89
C GLY A 126 22.66 5.27 3.33
N LYS A 127 21.37 5.35 3.66
CA LYS A 127 20.85 5.07 5.00
C LYS A 127 20.73 3.57 5.19
N ARG A 128 21.64 2.97 5.94
CA ARG A 128 21.57 1.54 6.26
C ARG A 128 20.37 1.24 7.15
N PRO A 129 19.51 0.29 6.78
CA PRO A 129 18.39 -0.13 7.62
C PRO A 129 18.93 -0.69 8.94
N GLY A 130 18.34 -0.28 10.07
CA GLY A 130 18.75 -0.75 11.37
C GLY A 130 18.48 -2.25 11.56
N MET A 131 19.28 -2.94 12.39
CA MET A 131 19.13 -4.37 12.63
C MET A 131 17.72 -4.76 13.10
N ARG A 132 17.09 -3.92 13.94
CA ARG A 132 15.70 -4.16 14.39
C ARG A 132 14.69 -4.16 13.24
N TRP A 133 14.87 -3.26 12.27
CA TRP A 133 14.04 -3.21 11.09
C TRP A 133 14.22 -4.49 10.24
N LEU A 134 15.47 -4.92 10.03
CA LEU A 134 15.78 -6.13 9.27
C LEU A 134 15.17 -7.38 9.94
N GLN A 135 15.32 -7.51 11.24
CA GLN A 135 14.73 -8.61 12.01
C GLN A 135 13.21 -8.61 11.92
N GLY A 136 12.55 -7.46 12.08
CA GLY A 136 11.10 -7.33 11.96
C GLY A 136 10.60 -7.68 10.55
N SER A 137 11.29 -7.21 9.51
CA SER A 137 10.94 -7.51 8.11
C SER A 137 11.09 -8.98 7.78
N LEU A 138 12.17 -9.62 8.24
CA LEU A 138 12.40 -11.05 8.03
C LEU A 138 11.37 -11.91 8.80
N LEU A 139 11.10 -11.58 10.07
CA LEU A 139 10.08 -12.29 10.86
C LEU A 139 8.69 -12.15 10.24
N GLY A 140 8.34 -10.95 9.78
CA GLY A 140 7.07 -10.71 9.08
C GLY A 140 6.97 -11.52 7.80
N LEU A 141 8.02 -11.53 6.98
CA LEU A 141 8.05 -12.32 5.75
C LEU A 141 7.96 -13.83 6.04
N MET A 142 8.71 -14.32 7.00
CA MET A 142 8.65 -15.73 7.41
C MET A 142 7.26 -16.11 7.94
N GLY A 143 6.65 -15.26 8.76
CA GLY A 143 5.29 -15.49 9.28
C GLY A 143 4.26 -15.55 8.15
N THR A 144 4.34 -14.67 7.17
CA THR A 144 3.44 -14.70 6.01
C THR A 144 3.70 -15.92 5.10
N LEU A 145 4.96 -16.29 4.87
CA LEU A 145 5.30 -17.50 4.12
C LEU A 145 4.78 -18.78 4.80
N LEU A 146 4.91 -18.88 6.12
CA LEU A 146 4.38 -20.02 6.88
C LEU A 146 2.85 -20.09 6.81
N LEU A 147 2.18 -18.94 6.92
CA LEU A 147 0.72 -18.86 6.84
C LEU A 147 0.20 -19.37 5.49
N PHE A 148 0.88 -19.02 4.41
CA PHE A 148 0.46 -19.42 3.05
C PHE A 148 1.19 -20.65 2.52
N TRP A 149 2.02 -21.31 3.35
CA TRP A 149 2.74 -22.52 2.97
C TRP A 149 1.82 -23.60 2.40
N PRO A 150 0.66 -23.92 2.99
CA PRO A 150 -0.26 -24.93 2.42
C PRO A 150 -0.72 -24.55 1.01
N VAL A 151 -1.08 -23.27 0.80
CA VAL A 151 -1.51 -22.77 -0.51
C VAL A 151 -0.37 -22.81 -1.53
N LEU A 152 0.86 -22.55 -1.11
CA LEU A 152 2.04 -22.62 -1.97
C LEU A 152 2.44 -24.07 -2.28
N ALA A 153 2.27 -24.98 -1.33
CA ALA A 153 2.56 -26.40 -1.49
C ALA A 153 1.52 -27.12 -2.37
N ASP A 154 0.24 -26.77 -2.20
CA ASP A 154 -0.87 -27.29 -3.01
C ASP A 154 -1.04 -26.54 -4.34
N ALA A 155 -0.47 -25.34 -4.46
CA ALA A 155 -0.44 -24.65 -5.72
C ALA A 155 0.37 -25.51 -6.70
N GLN A 156 -0.37 -26.31 -7.45
CA GLN A 156 0.06 -26.65 -8.80
C GLN A 156 0.27 -25.30 -9.51
N LEU A 157 1.44 -24.74 -9.36
CA LEU A 157 1.96 -23.64 -10.18
C LEU A 157 2.17 -24.17 -11.61
N GLY A 158 1.38 -25.17 -11.99
CA GLY A 158 1.39 -25.83 -13.26
C GLY A 158 0.12 -25.48 -14.03
N ALA A 159 0.32 -25.05 -15.22
CA ALA A 159 -0.60 -25.01 -16.37
C ALA A 159 -1.65 -23.90 -16.43
N ASN A 160 -2.10 -23.29 -15.33
CA ASN A 160 -3.12 -22.22 -15.39
C ASN A 160 -2.64 -20.86 -14.86
N GLY A 161 -1.38 -20.68 -14.63
CA GLY A 161 -0.78 -19.44 -14.12
C GLY A 161 -0.10 -18.58 -15.20
N TRP A 162 -0.35 -18.89 -16.47
CA TRP A 162 0.13 -18.11 -17.62
C TRP A 162 -1.00 -17.84 -18.59
#